data_b4aeb0e50e93ce9bbc3925f9b056d8f5
#
_entry.id   b4aeb0e50e93ce9bbc3925f9b056d8f5
#
_cell.length_a   1.000
_cell.length_b   1.000
_cell.length_c   1.000
_cell.angle_alpha   90.00
_cell.angle_beta   90.00
_cell.angle_gamma   90.00
#
_symmetry.space_group_name_H-M   'P 1'
#
loop_
_entity.id
_entity.type
_entity.pdbx_description
1 polymer ?
#
loop_
_entity_poly.entity_id
_entity_poly.type
_entity_poly.pdbx_seq_one_letter_code
_entity_poly.pdbx_strand_id
1 'polypeptide(L)'
;MIVNQISSDRREEWDAFAAHQPAFALMQSWDWGEFKQKMGWRVYRLAVNQQNRIVAAAQLLIKPLPGGLGSIAYIPRGPLCDWSERETATSLLAEIHRVAKGHRAVFLKIEPPLLRSSQNDTMLRGLGF
;
A
#
# COMPACT_ATOMS: atom_id res chain seq x y z
N MET A 1 -1.03 7.95 -16.31
CA MET A 1 -0.93 7.43 -14.93
C MET A 1 -0.79 5.91 -14.99
N ILE A 2 0.29 5.39 -14.45
CA ILE A 2 0.60 3.96 -14.50
C ILE A 2 0.77 3.44 -13.09
N VAL A 3 0.09 2.33 -12.75
CA VAL A 3 0.25 1.65 -11.47
C VAL A 3 1.03 0.36 -11.72
N ASN A 4 2.17 0.20 -11.06
CA ASN A 4 2.98 -1.00 -11.23
C ASN A 4 3.73 -1.35 -9.95
N GLN A 5 4.28 -2.57 -9.95
CA GLN A 5 5.14 -3.03 -8.88
C GLN A 5 6.55 -2.46 -9.06
N ILE A 6 7.15 -2.00 -7.98
CA ILE A 6 8.47 -1.38 -7.99
C ILE A 6 9.52 -2.42 -7.65
N SER A 7 10.54 -2.51 -8.47
CA SER A 7 11.68 -3.41 -8.24
C SER A 7 12.82 -2.70 -7.50
N SER A 8 13.81 -3.48 -7.07
CA SER A 8 14.88 -3.01 -6.19
C SER A 8 15.78 -1.93 -6.80
N ASP A 9 15.80 -1.80 -8.12
CA ASP A 9 16.54 -0.73 -8.80
C ASP A 9 15.97 0.67 -8.51
N ARG A 10 14.72 0.75 -8.03
CA ARG A 10 14.08 2.00 -7.63
C ARG A 10 13.90 2.13 -6.12
N ARG A 11 14.66 1.37 -5.35
CA ARG A 11 14.59 1.37 -3.89
C ARG A 11 14.82 2.75 -3.29
N GLU A 12 15.81 3.48 -3.75
CA GLU A 12 16.12 4.81 -3.23
C GLU A 12 14.99 5.80 -3.50
N GLU A 13 14.39 5.73 -4.68
CA GLU A 13 13.25 6.56 -5.02
C GLU A 13 12.05 6.25 -4.13
N TRP A 14 11.80 4.96 -3.87
CA TRP A 14 10.74 4.52 -2.97
C TRP A 14 10.93 5.12 -1.57
N ASP A 15 12.12 4.95 -0.99
CA ASP A 15 12.41 5.43 0.36
C ASP A 15 12.38 6.94 0.44
N ALA A 16 12.83 7.64 -0.59
CA ALA A 16 12.74 9.10 -0.65
C ALA A 16 11.29 9.56 -0.68
N PHE A 17 10.44 8.89 -1.47
CA PHE A 17 9.02 9.19 -1.50
C PHE A 17 8.38 8.99 -0.13
N ALA A 18 8.63 7.85 0.51
CA ALA A 18 8.08 7.55 1.83
C ALA A 18 8.53 8.56 2.88
N ALA A 19 9.81 8.95 2.85
CA ALA A 19 10.38 9.90 3.80
C ALA A 19 9.80 11.32 3.65
N HIS A 20 9.36 11.68 2.47
CA HIS A 20 8.81 13.01 2.20
C HIS A 20 7.30 13.13 2.43
N GLN A 21 6.65 12.05 2.85
CA GLN A 21 5.23 12.12 3.21
C GLN A 21 5.05 12.89 4.52
N PRO A 22 3.93 13.64 4.69
CA PRO A 22 3.70 14.42 5.91
C PRO A 22 3.75 13.60 7.19
N ALA A 23 3.35 12.34 7.12
CA ALA A 23 3.43 11.40 8.23
C ALA A 23 4.32 10.24 7.81
N PHE A 24 5.63 10.44 7.85
CA PHE A 24 6.58 9.39 7.48
C PHE A 24 6.30 8.12 8.28
N ALA A 25 6.26 7.01 7.58
CA ALA A 25 6.00 5.72 8.18
C ALA A 25 7.14 4.76 7.88
N LEU A 26 7.89 4.40 8.92
CA LEU A 26 8.95 3.39 8.81
C LEU A 26 8.42 2.08 8.20
N MET A 27 7.17 1.73 8.52
CA MET A 27 6.56 0.50 8.02
C MET A 27 6.23 0.53 6.52
N GLN A 28 6.43 1.65 5.86
CA GLN A 28 6.36 1.77 4.41
C GLN A 28 7.75 1.89 3.77
N SER A 29 8.83 1.79 4.55
CA SER A 29 10.18 1.76 4.02
C SER A 29 10.50 0.43 3.34
N TRP A 30 11.47 0.46 2.44
CA TRP A 30 11.92 -0.75 1.73
C TRP A 30 12.45 -1.81 2.72
N ASP A 31 13.27 -1.38 3.69
CA ASP A 31 13.86 -2.28 4.67
C ASP A 31 12.83 -2.97 5.54
N TRP A 32 11.74 -2.28 5.89
CA TRP A 32 10.66 -2.90 6.65
C TRP A 32 10.03 -4.07 5.89
N GLY A 33 9.82 -3.91 4.59
CA GLY A 33 9.32 -4.98 3.75
C GLY A 33 10.27 -6.17 3.69
N GLU A 34 11.57 -5.92 3.56
CA GLU A 34 12.55 -6.99 3.58
C GLU A 34 12.56 -7.75 4.91
N PHE A 35 12.44 -7.01 6.01
CA PHE A 35 12.31 -7.61 7.34
C PHE A 35 11.06 -8.51 7.42
N LYS A 36 9.93 -8.03 6.96
CA LYS A 36 8.69 -8.81 6.96
C LYS A 36 8.76 -10.03 6.05
N GLN A 37 9.48 -9.91 4.93
CA GLN A 37 9.68 -11.04 4.02
C GLN A 37 10.44 -12.17 4.73
N LYS A 38 11.45 -11.84 5.53
CA LYS A 38 12.16 -12.83 6.34
C LYS A 38 11.28 -13.47 7.40
N MET A 39 10.20 -12.82 7.79
CA MET A 39 9.25 -13.34 8.78
C MET A 39 8.09 -14.10 8.15
N GLY A 40 8.16 -14.40 6.86
CA GLY A 40 7.15 -15.22 6.19
C GLY A 40 6.05 -14.46 5.47
N TRP A 41 6.15 -13.12 5.39
CA TRP A 41 5.22 -12.33 4.60
C TRP A 41 5.71 -12.23 3.16
N ARG A 42 4.78 -12.17 2.22
CA ARG A 42 5.08 -11.76 0.84
C ARG A 42 4.89 -10.26 0.74
N VAL A 43 5.77 -9.59 0.01
CA VAL A 43 5.81 -8.14 -0.05
C VAL A 43 5.58 -7.68 -1.49
N TYR A 44 4.60 -6.79 -1.68
CA TYR A 44 4.29 -6.16 -2.95
C TYR A 44 4.40 -4.66 -2.80
N ARG A 45 5.31 -4.06 -3.55
CA ARG A 45 5.53 -2.61 -3.52
C ARG A 45 4.86 -2.01 -4.75
N LEU A 46 3.69 -1.44 -4.53
CA LEU A 46 2.87 -0.89 -5.61
C LEU A 46 2.97 0.62 -5.62
N ALA A 47 3.11 1.20 -6.78
CA ALA A 47 3.21 2.65 -6.91
C ALA A 47 2.44 3.17 -8.12
N VAL A 48 1.89 4.37 -7.98
CA VAL A 48 1.38 5.14 -9.09
C VAL A 48 2.49 6.03 -9.58
N ASN A 49 2.78 5.96 -10.87
CA ASN A 49 3.83 6.75 -11.50
C ASN A 49 3.20 7.75 -12.46
N GLN A 50 3.65 9.00 -12.37
CA GLN A 50 3.34 10.06 -13.31
C GLN A 50 4.65 10.67 -13.77
N GLN A 51 4.88 10.73 -15.09
CA GLN A 51 6.11 11.27 -15.65
C GLN A 51 7.36 10.63 -15.03
N ASN A 52 7.34 9.30 -14.90
CA ASN A 52 8.42 8.49 -14.30
C ASN A 52 8.73 8.79 -12.84
N ARG A 53 7.80 9.42 -12.12
CA ARG A 53 7.96 9.73 -10.70
C ARG A 53 6.87 9.05 -9.89
N ILE A 54 7.24 8.53 -8.72
CA ILE A 54 6.29 7.97 -7.78
C ILE A 54 5.47 9.11 -7.16
N VAL A 55 4.15 9.03 -7.29
CA VAL A 55 3.24 10.02 -6.71
C VAL A 55 2.33 9.42 -5.63
N ALA A 56 2.26 8.08 -5.55
CA ALA A 56 1.55 7.37 -4.50
C ALA A 56 2.14 5.97 -4.39
N ALA A 57 2.11 5.38 -3.22
CA ALA A 57 2.72 4.09 -2.99
C ALA A 57 2.06 3.31 -1.85
N ALA A 58 2.15 1.99 -1.92
CA ALA A 58 1.70 1.11 -0.86
C ALA A 58 2.62 -0.11 -0.78
N GLN A 59 3.17 -0.37 0.39
CA GLN A 59 3.85 -1.63 0.68
C GLN A 59 2.83 -2.59 1.26
N LEU A 60 2.40 -3.53 0.44
CA LEU A 60 1.35 -4.49 0.75
C LEU A 60 1.97 -5.80 1.21
N LEU A 61 1.58 -6.25 2.38
CA LEU A 61 2.04 -7.49 2.99
C LEU A 61 0.95 -8.54 2.88
N ILE A 62 1.30 -9.72 2.39
CA ILE A 62 0.38 -10.85 2.24
C ILE A 62 0.92 -12.02 3.04
N LYS A 63 0.10 -12.59 3.91
CA LYS A 63 0.46 -13.79 4.68
C LYS A 63 -0.55 -14.89 4.42
N PRO A 64 -0.10 -16.06 3.90
CA PRO A 64 -0.99 -17.20 3.71
C PRO A 64 -1.51 -17.72 5.04
N LEU A 65 -2.77 -18.11 5.07
CA LEU A 65 -3.39 -18.79 6.22
C LEU A 65 -3.12 -20.28 6.17
N PRO A 66 -3.07 -20.96 7.33
CA PRO A 66 -2.86 -22.41 7.36
C PRO A 66 -3.94 -23.17 6.60
N GLY A 67 -3.59 -24.32 6.01
CA GLY A 67 -4.55 -25.21 5.39
C GLY A 67 -5.17 -24.71 4.09
N GLY A 68 -4.52 -23.76 3.41
CA GLY A 68 -5.05 -23.24 2.16
C GLY A 68 -6.32 -22.41 2.30
N LEU A 69 -6.56 -21.82 3.47
CA LEU A 69 -7.76 -21.03 3.78
C LEU A 69 -7.69 -19.59 3.26
N GLY A 70 -6.81 -19.31 2.30
CA GLY A 70 -6.62 -17.97 1.76
C GLY A 70 -5.44 -17.26 2.40
N SER A 71 -5.54 -15.94 2.51
CA SER A 71 -4.48 -15.12 3.07
C SER A 71 -5.06 -13.90 3.80
N ILE A 72 -4.18 -13.17 4.48
CA ILE A 72 -4.51 -11.84 4.99
C ILE A 72 -3.64 -10.82 4.25
N ALA A 73 -4.20 -9.65 4.00
CA ALA A 73 -3.53 -8.55 3.33
C ALA A 73 -3.49 -7.35 4.27
N TYR A 74 -2.32 -6.70 4.36
CA TYR A 74 -2.11 -5.63 5.33
C TYR A 74 -1.18 -4.57 4.76
N ILE A 75 -1.56 -3.31 4.93
CA ILE A 75 -0.73 -2.17 4.57
C ILE A 75 -0.51 -1.35 5.84
N PRO A 76 0.57 -1.63 6.61
CA PRO A 76 0.83 -0.90 7.85
C PRO A 76 1.23 0.54 7.55
N ARG A 77 0.58 1.49 8.21
CA ARG A 77 0.85 2.93 8.04
C ARG A 77 0.73 3.42 6.61
N GLY A 78 -0.11 2.83 5.81
CA GLY A 78 -0.35 3.20 4.42
C GLY A 78 -1.76 2.86 3.98
N PRO A 79 -2.09 3.10 2.71
CA PRO A 79 -1.23 3.59 1.62
C PRO A 79 -0.78 5.03 1.78
N LEU A 80 0.30 5.39 1.08
CA LEU A 80 0.84 6.74 1.05
C LEU A 80 0.39 7.43 -0.23
N CYS A 81 -0.58 8.33 -0.12
CA CYS A 81 -1.08 9.09 -1.27
C CYS A 81 -1.74 10.38 -0.78
N ASP A 82 -1.90 11.30 -1.72
CA ASP A 82 -2.74 12.46 -1.48
C ASP A 82 -4.20 12.05 -1.73
N TRP A 83 -4.96 11.92 -0.67
CA TRP A 83 -6.34 11.45 -0.75
C TRP A 83 -7.28 12.44 -1.44
N SER A 84 -6.86 13.69 -1.59
CA SER A 84 -7.61 14.68 -2.38
C SER A 84 -7.46 14.44 -3.89
N GLU A 85 -6.38 13.76 -4.31
CA GLU A 85 -6.17 13.33 -5.68
C GLU A 85 -6.92 12.02 -5.92
N ARG A 86 -8.21 12.14 -6.16
CA ARG A 86 -9.12 10.98 -6.14
C ARG A 86 -8.77 9.92 -7.18
N GLU A 87 -8.39 10.34 -8.38
CA GLU A 87 -8.02 9.40 -9.44
C GLU A 87 -6.79 8.58 -9.06
N THR A 88 -5.78 9.24 -8.49
CA THR A 88 -4.56 8.59 -8.03
C THR A 88 -4.86 7.58 -6.93
N ALA A 89 -5.62 7.98 -5.93
CA ALA A 89 -5.99 7.11 -4.82
C ALA A 89 -6.80 5.90 -5.31
N THR A 90 -7.78 6.13 -6.17
CA THR A 90 -8.62 5.07 -6.71
C THR A 90 -7.81 4.09 -7.54
N SER A 91 -6.88 4.58 -8.36
CA SER A 91 -6.03 3.73 -9.19
C SER A 91 -5.12 2.84 -8.33
N LEU A 92 -4.54 3.41 -7.27
CA LEU A 92 -3.70 2.64 -6.35
C LEU A 92 -4.52 1.57 -5.63
N LEU A 93 -5.67 1.94 -5.10
CA LEU A 93 -6.54 1.01 -4.38
C LEU A 93 -7.05 -0.12 -5.28
N ALA A 94 -7.36 0.17 -6.54
CA ALA A 94 -7.76 -0.85 -7.50
C ALA A 94 -6.68 -1.91 -7.67
N GLU A 95 -5.42 -1.49 -7.78
CA GLU A 95 -4.30 -2.42 -7.91
C GLU A 95 -4.07 -3.20 -6.62
N ILE A 96 -4.18 -2.54 -5.47
CA ILE A 96 -4.09 -3.22 -4.16
C ILE A 96 -5.14 -4.32 -4.05
N HIS A 97 -6.38 -4.01 -4.38
CA HIS A 97 -7.47 -4.99 -4.36
C HIS A 97 -7.22 -6.14 -5.33
N ARG A 98 -6.71 -5.85 -6.52
CA ARG A 98 -6.39 -6.87 -7.52
C ARG A 98 -5.36 -7.86 -6.98
N VAL A 99 -4.27 -7.36 -6.38
CA VAL A 99 -3.22 -8.21 -5.81
C VAL A 99 -3.76 -9.01 -4.62
N ALA A 100 -4.46 -8.36 -3.70
CA ALA A 100 -5.03 -9.05 -2.54
C ALA A 100 -6.00 -10.16 -2.95
N LYS A 101 -6.86 -9.89 -3.93
CA LYS A 101 -7.82 -10.85 -4.45
C LYS A 101 -7.12 -12.01 -5.13
N GLY A 102 -6.04 -11.74 -5.88
CA GLY A 102 -5.23 -12.78 -6.52
C GLY A 102 -4.58 -13.74 -5.53
N HIS A 103 -4.36 -13.30 -4.30
CA HIS A 103 -3.86 -14.13 -3.20
C HIS A 103 -4.98 -14.67 -2.31
N ARG A 104 -6.22 -14.52 -2.73
CA ARG A 104 -7.40 -15.00 -1.99
C ARG A 104 -7.44 -14.44 -0.57
N ALA A 105 -7.13 -13.15 -0.42
CA ALA A 105 -7.18 -12.49 0.88
C ALA A 105 -8.61 -12.48 1.43
N VAL A 106 -8.76 -12.90 2.68
CA VAL A 106 -10.06 -12.91 3.35
C VAL A 106 -10.42 -11.53 3.88
N PHE A 107 -9.42 -10.65 4.07
CA PHE A 107 -9.64 -9.24 4.34
C PHE A 107 -8.38 -8.44 3.95
N LEU A 108 -8.57 -7.15 3.79
CA LEU A 108 -7.51 -6.18 3.59
C LEU A 108 -7.61 -5.13 4.69
N LYS A 109 -6.53 -4.99 5.47
CA LYS A 109 -6.43 -3.95 6.49
C LYS A 109 -5.51 -2.84 6.00
N ILE A 110 -5.97 -1.60 6.04
CA ILE A 110 -5.15 -0.44 5.75
C ILE A 110 -5.06 0.47 6.98
N GLU A 111 -3.96 1.19 7.08
CA GLU A 111 -3.74 2.15 8.18
C GLU A 111 -3.21 3.46 7.60
N PRO A 112 -4.01 4.16 6.78
CA PRO A 112 -3.54 5.40 6.18
C PRO A 112 -3.25 6.43 7.27
N PRO A 113 -2.18 7.25 7.11
CA PRO A 113 -1.83 8.27 8.10
C PRO A 113 -2.77 9.47 8.02
N LEU A 114 -4.05 9.23 8.29
CA LEU A 114 -5.11 10.23 8.29
C LEU A 114 -5.58 10.48 9.71
N LEU A 115 -5.88 11.74 10.01
CA LEU A 115 -6.51 12.09 11.27
C LEU A 115 -7.92 11.50 11.31
N ARG A 116 -8.32 11.02 12.49
CA ARG A 116 -9.66 10.50 12.69
C ARG A 116 -10.65 11.66 12.64
N SER A 117 -11.56 11.62 11.68
CA SER A 117 -12.62 12.62 11.50
C SER A 117 -13.79 12.00 10.77
N SER A 118 -14.97 12.59 10.92
CA SER A 118 -16.15 12.13 10.17
C SER A 118 -15.96 12.30 8.67
N GLN A 119 -15.24 13.32 8.25
CA GLN A 119 -14.95 13.57 6.84
C GLN A 119 -14.05 12.47 6.26
N ASN A 120 -12.99 12.09 6.97
CA ASN A 120 -12.11 11.00 6.53
C ASN A 120 -12.82 9.66 6.59
N ASP A 121 -13.64 9.41 7.60
CA ASP A 121 -14.44 8.19 7.68
C ASP A 121 -15.39 8.06 6.48
N THR A 122 -16.07 9.14 6.12
CA THR A 122 -16.98 9.16 4.97
C THR A 122 -16.22 8.89 3.68
N MET A 123 -15.06 9.52 3.50
CA MET A 123 -14.22 9.32 2.33
C MET A 123 -13.80 7.85 2.20
N LEU A 124 -13.28 7.25 3.27
CA LEU A 124 -12.83 5.86 3.24
C LEU A 124 -13.98 4.89 2.99
N ARG A 125 -15.14 5.12 3.58
CA ARG A 125 -16.34 4.30 3.30
C ARG A 125 -16.75 4.39 1.84
N GLY A 126 -16.64 5.57 1.24
CA GLY A 126 -16.91 5.74 -0.18
C GLY A 126 -15.95 4.99 -1.08
N LEU A 127 -14.78 4.62 -0.57
CA LEU A 127 -13.77 3.83 -1.26
C LEU A 127 -13.83 2.34 -0.90
N GLY A 128 -14.81 1.90 -0.11
CA GLY A 128 -15.05 0.50 0.22
C GLY A 128 -14.50 0.04 1.57
N PHE A 129 -14.13 0.98 2.45
CA PHE A 129 -13.56 0.65 3.77
C PHE A 129 -14.48 0.93 4.96
#